data_22528913ae692c5b1263e9b314028e4c
#
_entry.id   22528913ae692c5b1263e9b314028e4c
#
_cell.length_a   1.000
_cell.length_b   1.000
_cell.length_c   1.000
_cell.angle_alpha   90.00
_cell.angle_beta   90.00
_cell.angle_gamma   90.00
#
_symmetry.space_group_name_H-M   'P 1'
#
loop_
_entity.id
_entity.type
_entity.pdbx_description
1 polymer ?
#
loop_
_entity_poly.entity_id
_entity_poly.type
_entity_poly.pdbx_seq_one_letter_code
_entity_poly.pdbx_strand_id
1 'polypeptide(L)'
;MRTLLTLLSAAIVLSGCSSKEFTCGDPAALAPLKGLIEESLEEHTKKEIRAGGFEWDAAKARALTSKVTLAFTDVRTSKKDPSSTKLFCEATLNATLPSEMIDTTNQVRAAIGHKDLTHYANSLDLKFEAGKASHTIEYAAQPTDDGKKVFVESAKGNKVVVFVSELLVTNLVKPELDAAATQKAQAQEAAEAQKAQQEREQQALQAQQASLQLERAKAGLKEANNQINIVWNAASPDFRKVLLAEQRTWLKQRDIECKLRATSASLETSDNDREVIRLQCEIDMTHQRTQTLKNQILNAS
;
A
#
# COMPACT_ATOMS: atom_id res chain seq x y z
N MET A 1 -16.08 -27.62 108.47
CA MET A 1 -16.02 -27.95 107.04
C MET A 1 -16.29 -26.65 106.32
N ARG A 2 -15.24 -26.13 105.62
CA ARG A 2 -15.26 -24.80 104.97
C ARG A 2 -15.62 -25.01 103.44
N THR A 3 -16.74 -24.41 103.06
CA THR A 3 -17.12 -24.32 101.62
C THR A 3 -16.52 -23.07 100.97
N LEU A 4 -15.67 -23.29 100.01
CA LEU A 4 -15.09 -22.23 99.15
C LEU A 4 -16.12 -21.87 98.05
N LEU A 5 -16.51 -20.60 97.99
CA LEU A 5 -17.31 -20.03 96.92
C LEU A 5 -16.34 -19.45 95.90
N THR A 6 -16.25 -20.02 94.71
CA THR A 6 -15.45 -19.48 93.59
C THR A 6 -16.34 -18.59 92.73
N LEU A 7 -16.03 -17.29 92.69
CA LEU A 7 -16.64 -16.28 91.82
C LEU A 7 -16.04 -16.42 90.45
N LEU A 8 -16.88 -16.74 89.45
CA LEU A 8 -16.48 -16.81 88.03
C LEU A 8 -16.75 -15.43 87.38
N SER A 9 -15.70 -14.62 87.16
CA SER A 9 -15.80 -13.34 86.47
C SER A 9 -15.86 -13.61 84.96
N ALA A 10 -17.05 -13.36 84.36
CA ALA A 10 -17.20 -13.37 82.85
C ALA A 10 -16.66 -12.07 82.28
N ALA A 11 -15.50 -12.16 81.57
CA ALA A 11 -14.96 -11.07 80.75
C ALA A 11 -15.76 -11.01 79.44
N ILE A 12 -16.63 -9.99 79.30
CA ILE A 12 -17.30 -9.66 78.04
C ILE A 12 -16.26 -9.01 77.11
N VAL A 13 -15.74 -9.75 76.11
CA VAL A 13 -14.94 -9.21 75.06
C VAL A 13 -15.87 -8.50 74.06
N LEU A 14 -15.97 -7.19 74.14
CA LEU A 14 -16.58 -6.32 73.14
C LEU A 14 -15.70 -6.34 71.91
N SER A 15 -15.98 -7.27 71.01
CA SER A 15 -15.44 -7.22 69.65
C SER A 15 -16.04 -6.02 68.91
N GLY A 16 -15.39 -4.86 69.06
CA GLY A 16 -15.72 -3.68 68.27
C GLY A 16 -15.52 -3.98 66.76
N CYS A 17 -16.58 -4.23 65.99
CA CYS A 17 -16.57 -4.13 64.56
C CYS A 17 -16.23 -2.68 64.21
N SER A 18 -14.96 -2.39 64.07
CA SER A 18 -14.52 -1.16 63.40
C SER A 18 -14.97 -1.25 61.95
N SER A 19 -16.12 -0.69 61.61
CA SER A 19 -16.52 -0.50 60.23
C SER A 19 -15.47 0.39 59.57
N LYS A 20 -14.68 -0.21 58.71
CA LYS A 20 -13.65 0.53 57.94
C LYS A 20 -14.35 1.64 57.16
N GLU A 21 -13.98 2.89 57.44
CA GLU A 21 -14.57 4.04 56.75
C GLU A 21 -14.29 3.88 55.24
N PHE A 22 -15.31 4.05 54.41
CA PHE A 22 -15.21 3.99 52.94
C PHE A 22 -14.26 5.08 52.45
N THR A 23 -13.37 4.73 51.55
CA THR A 23 -12.37 5.64 50.99
C THR A 23 -12.33 5.53 49.45
N CYS A 24 -11.79 6.54 48.79
CA CYS A 24 -11.60 6.54 47.36
C CYS A 24 -10.76 5.34 46.83
N GLY A 25 -9.83 4.82 47.63
CA GLY A 25 -9.00 3.66 47.31
C GLY A 25 -9.64 2.30 47.58
N ASP A 26 -10.90 2.28 48.03
CA ASP A 26 -11.59 1.02 48.29
C ASP A 26 -11.75 0.22 47.00
N PRO A 27 -11.44 -1.08 46.98
CA PRO A 27 -11.66 -1.94 45.81
C PRO A 27 -13.08 -1.87 45.25
N ALA A 28 -14.10 -1.65 46.13
CA ALA A 28 -15.48 -1.47 45.71
C ALA A 28 -15.73 -0.20 44.91
N ALA A 29 -14.85 0.82 44.99
CA ALA A 29 -14.88 2.01 44.15
C ALA A 29 -14.00 1.85 42.89
N LEU A 30 -12.82 1.25 43.02
CA LEU A 30 -11.85 1.14 41.92
C LEU A 30 -12.30 0.14 40.85
N ALA A 31 -13.01 -0.94 41.22
CA ALA A 31 -13.49 -1.92 40.24
C ALA A 31 -14.54 -1.34 39.25
N PRO A 32 -15.61 -0.64 39.73
CA PRO A 32 -16.52 0.06 38.84
C PRO A 32 -15.83 1.17 38.03
N LEU A 33 -14.90 1.92 38.64
CA LEU A 33 -14.11 2.94 37.92
C LEU A 33 -13.34 2.32 36.73
N LYS A 34 -12.69 1.19 36.95
CA LYS A 34 -11.98 0.46 35.88
C LYS A 34 -12.95 0.06 34.75
N GLY A 35 -14.13 -0.47 35.12
CA GLY A 35 -15.16 -0.81 34.13
C GLY A 35 -15.62 0.38 33.30
N LEU A 36 -15.81 1.56 33.89
CA LEU A 36 -16.13 2.79 33.15
C LEU A 36 -15.03 3.24 32.21
N ILE A 37 -13.76 3.08 32.60
CA ILE A 37 -12.63 3.39 31.72
C ILE A 37 -12.54 2.40 30.54
N GLU A 38 -12.73 1.11 30.79
CA GLU A 38 -12.74 0.07 29.75
C GLU A 38 -13.91 0.27 28.77
N GLU A 39 -15.09 0.60 29.24
CA GLU A 39 -16.25 0.94 28.39
C GLU A 39 -15.98 2.19 27.54
N SER A 40 -15.45 3.25 28.14
CA SER A 40 -15.09 4.48 27.45
C SER A 40 -14.01 4.22 26.38
N LEU A 41 -13.07 3.32 26.63
CA LEU A 41 -12.04 2.92 25.71
C LEU A 41 -12.63 2.14 24.49
N GLU A 42 -13.56 1.22 24.75
CA GLU A 42 -14.27 0.49 23.69
C GLU A 42 -15.09 1.44 22.81
N GLU A 43 -15.89 2.32 23.43
CA GLU A 43 -16.71 3.28 22.71
C GLU A 43 -15.88 4.25 21.86
N HIS A 44 -14.80 4.80 22.42
CA HIS A 44 -13.93 5.71 21.69
C HIS A 44 -13.24 5.01 20.52
N THR A 45 -12.66 3.84 20.75
CA THR A 45 -12.01 3.03 19.71
C THR A 45 -12.99 2.68 18.58
N LYS A 46 -14.21 2.25 18.93
CA LYS A 46 -15.27 1.94 17.97
C LYS A 46 -15.66 3.14 17.11
N LYS A 47 -15.77 4.30 17.75
CA LYS A 47 -16.08 5.57 17.06
C LYS A 47 -15.00 5.92 16.03
N GLU A 48 -13.73 5.84 16.41
CA GLU A 48 -12.61 6.17 15.55
C GLU A 48 -12.47 5.19 14.36
N ILE A 49 -12.64 3.88 14.60
CA ILE A 49 -12.65 2.85 13.54
C ILE A 49 -13.74 3.14 12.50
N ARG A 50 -14.97 3.43 12.97
CA ARG A 50 -16.09 3.75 12.07
C ARG A 50 -15.88 5.07 11.32
N ALA A 51 -15.31 6.07 11.97
CA ALA A 51 -14.95 7.33 11.33
C ALA A 51 -13.91 7.15 10.23
N GLY A 52 -13.00 6.18 10.38
CA GLY A 52 -12.02 5.77 9.37
C GLY A 52 -12.60 4.90 8.24
N GLY A 53 -13.88 4.53 8.29
CA GLY A 53 -14.54 3.69 7.28
C GLY A 53 -14.28 2.19 7.43
N PHE A 54 -13.74 1.74 8.56
CA PHE A 54 -13.47 0.32 8.83
C PHE A 54 -14.63 -0.34 9.58
N GLU A 55 -14.76 -1.66 9.43
CA GLU A 55 -15.73 -2.43 10.17
C GLU A 55 -15.29 -2.65 11.63
N TRP A 56 -16.27 -2.59 12.55
CA TRP A 56 -16.03 -2.85 13.97
C TRP A 56 -16.09 -4.35 14.25
N ASP A 57 -14.96 -4.93 14.64
CA ASP A 57 -14.85 -6.31 15.14
C ASP A 57 -14.69 -6.29 16.68
N ALA A 58 -15.78 -6.51 17.39
CA ALA A 58 -15.78 -6.50 18.84
C ALA A 58 -14.92 -7.61 19.48
N ALA A 59 -14.74 -8.74 18.79
CA ALA A 59 -13.92 -9.84 19.29
C ALA A 59 -12.43 -9.49 19.23
N LYS A 60 -11.97 -8.97 18.09
CA LYS A 60 -10.60 -8.49 17.93
C LYS A 60 -10.30 -7.30 18.86
N ALA A 61 -11.24 -6.37 18.98
CA ALA A 61 -11.08 -5.23 19.88
C ALA A 61 -10.87 -5.68 21.33
N ARG A 62 -11.72 -6.56 21.85
CA ARG A 62 -11.56 -7.13 23.19
C ARG A 62 -10.24 -7.89 23.37
N ALA A 63 -9.84 -8.67 22.38
CA ALA A 63 -8.57 -9.39 22.41
C ALA A 63 -7.34 -8.46 22.48
N LEU A 64 -7.39 -7.29 21.84
CA LEU A 64 -6.34 -6.28 21.93
C LEU A 64 -6.42 -5.49 23.24
N THR A 65 -7.61 -5.07 23.65
CA THR A 65 -7.82 -4.33 24.90
C THR A 65 -7.37 -5.15 26.12
N SER A 66 -7.61 -6.47 26.12
CA SER A 66 -7.15 -7.34 27.22
C SER A 66 -5.63 -7.41 27.39
N LYS A 67 -4.85 -7.00 26.38
CA LYS A 67 -3.38 -6.88 26.48
C LYS A 67 -2.94 -5.58 27.18
N VAL A 68 -3.85 -4.61 27.34
CA VAL A 68 -3.59 -3.34 28.02
C VAL A 68 -3.90 -3.51 29.52
N THR A 69 -2.92 -3.21 30.37
CA THR A 69 -3.13 -3.29 31.82
C THR A 69 -3.45 -1.90 32.37
N LEU A 70 -4.66 -1.75 32.93
CA LEU A 70 -5.08 -0.51 33.59
C LEU A 70 -4.92 -0.65 35.12
N ALA A 71 -4.30 0.34 35.76
CA ALA A 71 -4.08 0.40 37.19
C ALA A 71 -4.24 1.83 37.70
N PHE A 72 -4.67 1.95 38.95
CA PHE A 72 -4.79 3.23 39.68
C PHE A 72 -3.75 3.30 40.78
N THR A 73 -3.02 4.42 40.85
CA THR A 73 -2.06 4.72 41.92
C THR A 73 -2.37 6.11 42.49
N ASP A 74 -1.73 6.46 43.59
CA ASP A 74 -1.82 7.77 44.22
C ASP A 74 -3.28 8.21 44.52
N VAL A 75 -4.12 7.22 44.85
CA VAL A 75 -5.54 7.44 45.09
C VAL A 75 -5.73 8.24 46.37
N ARG A 76 -6.44 9.37 46.26
CA ARG A 76 -6.74 10.25 47.40
C ARG A 76 -8.12 10.83 47.32
N THR A 77 -8.67 11.16 48.50
CA THR A 77 -9.91 11.93 48.60
C THR A 77 -9.55 13.41 48.50
N SER A 78 -10.06 14.09 47.47
CA SER A 78 -9.88 15.52 47.27
C SER A 78 -10.91 16.35 48.05
N LYS A 79 -12.15 15.83 48.18
CA LYS A 79 -13.24 16.49 48.92
C LYS A 79 -14.27 15.47 49.39
N LYS A 80 -14.88 15.72 50.56
CA LYS A 80 -16.08 15.02 51.06
C LYS A 80 -17.29 15.92 50.84
N ASP A 81 -18.41 15.34 50.39
CA ASP A 81 -19.67 16.07 50.32
C ASP A 81 -20.23 16.24 51.74
N PRO A 82 -20.51 17.46 52.17
CA PRO A 82 -21.03 17.69 53.54
C PRO A 82 -22.47 17.21 53.74
N SER A 83 -23.21 16.95 52.65
CA SER A 83 -24.63 16.59 52.67
C SER A 83 -24.93 15.14 52.29
N SER A 84 -23.91 14.38 51.90
CA SER A 84 -24.05 12.98 51.47
C SER A 84 -22.80 12.15 51.77
N THR A 85 -22.86 10.83 51.48
CA THR A 85 -21.70 9.93 51.57
C THR A 85 -20.78 9.98 50.35
N LYS A 86 -21.00 10.92 49.41
CA LYS A 86 -20.26 11.08 48.20
C LYS A 86 -18.85 11.62 48.47
N LEU A 87 -17.85 10.92 47.95
CA LEU A 87 -16.46 11.33 47.96
C LEU A 87 -16.04 11.79 46.56
N PHE A 88 -15.34 12.93 46.50
CA PHE A 88 -14.63 13.37 45.31
C PHE A 88 -13.19 12.90 45.42
N CYS A 89 -12.70 12.26 44.39
CA CYS A 89 -11.49 11.48 44.39
C CYS A 89 -10.56 11.90 43.24
N GLU A 90 -9.28 11.74 43.50
CA GLU A 90 -8.25 11.82 42.44
C GLU A 90 -7.42 10.54 42.46
N ALA A 91 -6.97 10.10 41.28
CA ALA A 91 -6.04 9.00 41.12
C ALA A 91 -5.15 9.21 39.90
N THR A 92 -4.00 8.59 39.88
CA THR A 92 -3.18 8.45 38.66
C THR A 92 -3.64 7.19 37.93
N LEU A 93 -4.29 7.34 36.78
CA LEU A 93 -4.58 6.22 35.88
C LEU A 93 -3.30 5.89 35.07
N ASN A 94 -2.93 4.64 35.16
CA ASN A 94 -1.79 4.09 34.44
C ASN A 94 -2.28 3.04 33.43
N ALA A 95 -1.89 3.17 32.17
CA ALA A 95 -2.10 2.17 31.14
C ALA A 95 -0.74 1.62 30.70
N THR A 96 -0.48 0.33 30.98
CA THR A 96 0.74 -0.37 30.51
C THR A 96 0.41 -1.07 29.20
N LEU A 97 1.23 -0.82 28.19
CA LEU A 97 1.04 -1.19 26.80
C LEU A 97 2.10 -2.21 26.36
N PRO A 98 1.75 -3.25 25.61
CA PRO A 98 2.73 -4.16 25.01
C PRO A 98 3.64 -3.43 24.02
N SER A 99 4.92 -3.77 24.02
CA SER A 99 5.91 -3.18 23.08
C SER A 99 5.52 -3.38 21.62
N GLU A 100 4.99 -4.55 21.26
CA GLU A 100 4.52 -4.87 19.91
C GLU A 100 3.45 -3.87 19.43
N MET A 101 2.49 -3.50 20.30
CA MET A 101 1.46 -2.51 19.95
C MET A 101 2.05 -1.12 19.74
N ILE A 102 3.02 -0.75 20.58
CA ILE A 102 3.74 0.54 20.49
C ILE A 102 4.52 0.61 19.18
N ASP A 103 5.30 -0.43 18.87
CA ASP A 103 6.13 -0.50 17.67
C ASP A 103 5.28 -0.46 16.39
N THR A 104 4.21 -1.24 16.36
CA THR A 104 3.23 -1.24 15.25
C THR A 104 2.65 0.15 15.04
N THR A 105 2.23 0.81 16.13
CA THR A 105 1.64 2.16 16.03
C THR A 105 2.66 3.18 15.55
N ASN A 106 3.89 3.14 16.06
CA ASN A 106 4.96 4.04 15.62
C ASN A 106 5.31 3.84 14.14
N GLN A 107 5.35 2.60 13.65
CA GLN A 107 5.55 2.30 12.22
C GLN A 107 4.46 2.90 11.35
N VAL A 108 3.19 2.72 11.72
CA VAL A 108 2.06 3.28 10.95
C VAL A 108 2.10 4.80 10.99
N ARG A 109 2.32 5.42 12.17
CA ARG A 109 2.43 6.87 12.31
C ARG A 109 3.55 7.45 11.44
N ALA A 110 4.71 6.80 11.42
CA ALA A 110 5.83 7.21 10.56
C ALA A 110 5.48 7.10 9.07
N ALA A 111 4.79 6.04 8.66
CA ALA A 111 4.37 5.82 7.26
C ALA A 111 3.40 6.91 6.75
N ILE A 112 2.60 7.50 7.64
CA ILE A 112 1.67 8.61 7.31
C ILE A 112 2.23 9.99 7.66
N GLY A 113 3.53 10.10 8.01
CA GLY A 113 4.19 11.37 8.31
C GLY A 113 3.88 11.96 9.69
N HIS A 114 3.30 11.18 10.59
CA HIS A 114 3.02 11.61 11.96
C HIS A 114 4.23 11.38 12.87
N LYS A 115 4.34 12.21 13.93
CA LYS A 115 5.32 12.01 15.00
C LYS A 115 5.00 10.74 15.80
N ASP A 116 6.02 10.21 16.50
CA ASP A 116 5.91 9.03 17.34
C ASP A 116 4.91 9.19 18.51
N LEU A 117 4.66 8.10 19.21
CA LEU A 117 3.75 8.08 20.37
C LEU A 117 4.22 8.96 21.52
N THR A 118 5.53 9.19 21.69
CA THR A 118 6.06 10.08 22.72
C THR A 118 5.64 11.51 22.45
N HIS A 119 5.76 11.98 21.21
CA HIS A 119 5.28 13.31 20.81
C HIS A 119 3.76 13.42 20.92
N TYR A 120 3.04 12.37 20.55
CA TYR A 120 1.58 12.35 20.67
C TYR A 120 1.13 12.43 22.13
N ALA A 121 1.74 11.66 23.02
CA ALA A 121 1.47 11.74 24.46
C ALA A 121 1.71 13.15 25.01
N ASN A 122 2.82 13.78 24.64
CA ASN A 122 3.13 15.14 25.04
C ASN A 122 2.10 16.16 24.53
N SER A 123 1.57 15.98 23.32
CA SER A 123 0.50 16.85 22.79
C SER A 123 -0.82 16.73 23.55
N LEU A 124 -1.03 15.60 24.21
CA LEU A 124 -2.16 15.36 25.12
C LEU A 124 -1.88 15.76 26.56
N ASP A 125 -0.68 16.30 26.85
CA ASP A 125 -0.23 16.56 28.23
C ASP A 125 -0.32 15.27 29.08
N LEU A 126 0.25 14.18 28.56
CA LEU A 126 0.21 12.86 29.15
C LEU A 126 1.66 12.36 29.29
N LYS A 127 1.99 11.80 30.45
CA LYS A 127 3.30 11.18 30.68
C LYS A 127 3.33 9.80 30.02
N PHE A 128 4.29 9.58 29.12
CA PHE A 128 4.50 8.28 28.48
C PHE A 128 5.97 7.87 28.55
N GLU A 129 6.25 6.88 29.39
CA GLU A 129 7.59 6.36 29.63
C GLU A 129 7.58 4.84 29.80
N ALA A 130 8.58 4.16 29.23
CA ALA A 130 8.73 2.69 29.37
C ALA A 130 7.46 1.88 29.05
N GLY A 131 6.71 2.31 28.00
CA GLY A 131 5.47 1.63 27.61
C GLY A 131 4.27 1.90 28.52
N LYS A 132 4.37 2.85 29.42
CA LYS A 132 3.33 3.20 30.38
C LYS A 132 2.86 4.64 30.16
N ALA A 133 1.57 4.78 29.87
CA ALA A 133 0.88 6.07 29.79
C ALA A 133 0.23 6.39 31.14
N SER A 134 0.43 7.60 31.66
CA SER A 134 -0.04 8.00 32.99
C SER A 134 -0.63 9.39 32.96
N HIS A 135 -1.80 9.56 33.61
CA HIS A 135 -2.45 10.85 33.80
C HIS A 135 -3.30 10.87 35.04
N THR A 136 -3.39 12.03 35.70
CA THR A 136 -4.28 12.22 36.84
C THR A 136 -5.72 12.31 36.37
N ILE A 137 -6.60 11.55 37.01
CA ILE A 137 -8.05 11.55 36.75
C ILE A 137 -8.83 11.93 38.01
N GLU A 138 -9.97 12.55 37.78
CA GLU A 138 -10.93 12.85 38.83
C GLU A 138 -12.14 11.91 38.70
N TYR A 139 -12.66 11.45 39.82
CA TYR A 139 -13.88 10.66 39.88
C TYR A 139 -14.63 10.91 41.16
N ALA A 140 -15.90 10.55 41.19
CA ALA A 140 -16.71 10.56 42.43
C ALA A 140 -17.15 9.13 42.76
N ALA A 141 -17.18 8.79 44.03
CA ALA A 141 -17.61 7.48 44.51
C ALA A 141 -18.59 7.66 45.63
N GLN A 142 -19.74 6.99 45.58
CA GLN A 142 -20.78 7.06 46.57
C GLN A 142 -21.29 5.66 46.91
N PRO A 143 -21.10 5.16 48.14
CA PRO A 143 -21.72 3.92 48.58
C PRO A 143 -23.24 4.10 48.73
N THR A 144 -23.99 3.01 48.47
CA THR A 144 -25.42 2.95 48.81
C THR A 144 -25.61 2.96 50.31
N ASP A 145 -26.81 3.35 50.79
CA ASP A 145 -27.12 3.44 52.22
C ASP A 145 -26.97 2.09 52.95
N ASP A 146 -27.16 0.98 52.24
CA ASP A 146 -26.95 -0.38 52.75
C ASP A 146 -25.49 -0.85 52.67
N GLY A 147 -24.59 -0.02 52.07
CA GLY A 147 -23.16 -0.29 51.91
C GLY A 147 -22.81 -1.42 50.93
N LYS A 148 -23.80 -1.98 50.21
CA LYS A 148 -23.57 -3.16 49.35
C LYS A 148 -23.01 -2.82 47.97
N LYS A 149 -23.25 -1.60 47.50
CA LYS A 149 -22.80 -1.13 46.16
C LYS A 149 -22.14 0.23 46.27
N VAL A 150 -21.32 0.53 45.29
CA VAL A 150 -20.70 1.85 45.12
C VAL A 150 -21.01 2.36 43.72
N PHE A 151 -21.62 3.52 43.63
CA PHE A 151 -21.77 4.27 42.40
C PHE A 151 -20.52 5.07 42.14
N VAL A 152 -20.02 5.01 40.91
CA VAL A 152 -18.83 5.76 40.49
C VAL A 152 -19.16 6.59 39.26
N GLU A 153 -18.74 7.83 39.27
CA GLU A 153 -18.86 8.77 38.15
C GLU A 153 -17.45 9.24 37.80
N SER A 154 -17.10 9.24 36.52
CA SER A 154 -15.82 9.76 36.02
C SER A 154 -16.06 10.85 34.99
N ALA A 155 -15.17 11.84 34.92
CA ALA A 155 -15.23 12.87 33.91
C ALA A 155 -15.06 12.28 32.52
N LYS A 156 -15.79 12.82 31.53
CA LYS A 156 -15.64 12.49 30.12
C LYS A 156 -14.33 13.08 29.59
N GLY A 157 -13.79 12.46 28.52
CA GLY A 157 -12.60 12.99 27.83
C GLY A 157 -11.26 12.62 28.47
N ASN A 158 -11.18 11.43 29.05
CA ASN A 158 -9.94 10.92 29.64
C ASN A 158 -8.83 10.80 28.60
N LYS A 159 -7.73 11.53 28.81
CA LYS A 159 -6.58 11.59 27.90
C LYS A 159 -5.90 10.23 27.69
N VAL A 160 -5.85 9.37 28.73
CA VAL A 160 -5.33 8.00 28.61
C VAL A 160 -6.19 7.17 27.69
N VAL A 161 -7.52 7.32 27.76
CA VAL A 161 -8.46 6.65 26.85
C VAL A 161 -8.19 7.06 25.40
N VAL A 162 -8.07 8.36 25.11
CA VAL A 162 -7.76 8.87 23.79
C VAL A 162 -6.44 8.31 23.27
N PHE A 163 -5.39 8.35 24.09
CA PHE A 163 -4.08 7.85 23.74
C PHE A 163 -4.07 6.33 23.46
N VAL A 164 -4.66 5.54 24.34
CA VAL A 164 -4.73 4.07 24.18
C VAL A 164 -5.59 3.69 22.99
N SER A 165 -6.68 4.43 22.73
CA SER A 165 -7.53 4.20 21.56
C SER A 165 -6.77 4.34 20.24
N GLU A 166 -5.83 5.27 20.10
CA GLU A 166 -4.96 5.41 18.92
C GLU A 166 -4.18 4.10 18.66
N LEU A 167 -3.62 3.49 19.70
CA LEU A 167 -2.91 2.22 19.57
C LEU A 167 -3.87 1.08 19.18
N LEU A 168 -5.03 1.02 19.81
CA LEU A 168 -6.02 -0.02 19.50
C LEU A 168 -6.53 0.11 18.07
N VAL A 169 -6.90 1.31 17.62
CA VAL A 169 -7.33 1.58 16.24
C VAL A 169 -6.26 1.14 15.26
N THR A 170 -5.03 1.62 15.46
CA THR A 170 -3.92 1.31 14.54
C THR A 170 -3.66 -0.19 14.43
N ASN A 171 -3.65 -0.90 15.56
CA ASN A 171 -3.40 -2.35 15.58
C ASN A 171 -4.59 -3.16 15.04
N LEU A 172 -5.82 -2.63 15.11
CA LEU A 172 -7.00 -3.27 14.52
C LEU A 172 -7.04 -3.13 12.99
N VAL A 173 -6.69 -1.97 12.46
CA VAL A 173 -6.82 -1.69 11.02
C VAL A 173 -5.58 -2.07 10.20
N LYS A 174 -4.40 -2.14 10.83
CA LYS A 174 -3.14 -2.45 10.13
C LYS A 174 -3.20 -3.71 9.25
N PRO A 175 -3.74 -4.85 9.69
CA PRO A 175 -3.79 -6.05 8.85
C PRO A 175 -4.58 -5.85 7.55
N GLU A 176 -5.67 -5.07 7.60
CA GLU A 176 -6.49 -4.75 6.41
C GLU A 176 -5.74 -3.81 5.46
N LEU A 177 -5.03 -2.82 6.02
CA LEU A 177 -4.19 -1.90 5.23
C LEU A 177 -3.04 -2.64 4.54
N ASP A 178 -2.37 -3.55 5.25
CA ASP A 178 -1.28 -4.37 4.69
C ASP A 178 -1.80 -5.31 3.58
N ALA A 179 -2.97 -5.93 3.77
CA ALA A 179 -3.61 -6.76 2.76
C ALA A 179 -3.97 -5.95 1.50
N ALA A 180 -4.56 -4.77 1.67
CA ALA A 180 -4.90 -3.88 0.56
C ALA A 180 -3.65 -3.38 -0.20
N ALA A 181 -2.57 -3.04 0.52
CA ALA A 181 -1.30 -2.65 -0.08
C ALA A 181 -0.68 -3.80 -0.90
N THR A 182 -0.73 -5.02 -0.37
CA THR A 182 -0.23 -6.22 -1.05
C THR A 182 -1.03 -6.51 -2.34
N GLN A 183 -2.36 -6.44 -2.28
CA GLN A 183 -3.22 -6.63 -3.45
C GLN A 183 -2.94 -5.57 -4.53
N LYS A 184 -2.77 -4.31 -4.13
CA LYS A 184 -2.43 -3.24 -5.06
C LYS A 184 -1.09 -3.47 -5.74
N ALA A 185 -0.06 -3.89 -5.00
CA ALA A 185 1.26 -4.19 -5.55
C ALA A 185 1.19 -5.34 -6.57
N GLN A 186 0.48 -6.43 -6.24
CA GLN A 186 0.27 -7.57 -7.14
C GLN A 186 -0.49 -7.17 -8.41
N ALA A 187 -1.52 -6.33 -8.30
CA ALA A 187 -2.26 -5.83 -9.45
C ALA A 187 -1.40 -4.96 -10.38
N GLN A 188 -0.51 -4.14 -9.82
CA GLN A 188 0.43 -3.33 -10.58
C GLN A 188 1.45 -4.21 -11.32
N GLU A 189 2.04 -5.19 -10.64
CA GLU A 189 2.99 -6.13 -11.26
C GLU A 189 2.34 -6.93 -12.40
N ALA A 190 1.11 -7.40 -12.21
CA ALA A 190 0.36 -8.10 -13.25
C ALA A 190 0.08 -7.19 -14.46
N ALA A 191 -0.28 -5.92 -14.25
CA ALA A 191 -0.52 -4.97 -15.33
C ALA A 191 0.77 -4.64 -16.11
N GLU A 192 1.90 -4.48 -15.42
CA GLU A 192 3.22 -4.28 -16.06
C GLU A 192 3.65 -5.50 -16.89
N ALA A 193 3.45 -6.71 -16.35
CA ALA A 193 3.74 -7.95 -17.06
C ALA A 193 2.89 -8.11 -18.33
N GLN A 194 1.59 -7.79 -18.28
CA GLN A 194 0.72 -7.79 -19.44
C GLN A 194 1.16 -6.77 -20.50
N LYS A 195 1.50 -5.55 -20.09
CA LYS A 195 2.01 -4.52 -21.00
C LYS A 195 3.30 -4.96 -21.69
N ALA A 196 4.25 -5.49 -20.93
CA ALA A 196 5.50 -6.00 -21.47
C ALA A 196 5.29 -7.18 -22.44
N GLN A 197 4.29 -8.02 -22.20
CA GLN A 197 3.92 -9.09 -23.14
C GLN A 197 3.34 -8.53 -24.44
N GLN A 198 2.41 -7.59 -24.37
CA GLN A 198 1.81 -6.94 -25.54
C GLN A 198 2.87 -6.22 -26.39
N GLU A 199 3.80 -5.52 -25.75
CA GLU A 199 4.92 -4.87 -26.46
C GLU A 199 5.81 -5.89 -27.19
N ARG A 200 6.13 -7.04 -26.57
CA ARG A 200 6.89 -8.12 -27.23
C ARG A 200 6.14 -8.73 -28.42
N GLU A 201 4.84 -8.97 -28.28
CA GLU A 201 3.99 -9.49 -29.35
C GLU A 201 3.91 -8.51 -30.52
N GLN A 202 3.76 -7.22 -30.25
CA GLN A 202 3.79 -6.18 -31.29
C GLN A 202 5.13 -6.11 -32.01
N GLN A 203 6.25 -6.15 -31.27
CA GLN A 203 7.59 -6.16 -31.86
C GLN A 203 7.81 -7.41 -32.72
N ALA A 204 7.38 -8.58 -32.26
CA ALA A 204 7.48 -9.82 -33.04
C ALA A 204 6.67 -9.75 -34.35
N LEU A 205 5.45 -9.20 -34.28
CA LEU A 205 4.62 -9.00 -35.47
C LEU A 205 5.23 -8.02 -36.46
N GLN A 206 5.79 -6.89 -35.98
CA GLN A 206 6.48 -5.92 -36.82
C GLN A 206 7.72 -6.53 -37.47
N ALA A 207 8.52 -7.30 -36.74
CA ALA A 207 9.69 -8.00 -37.27
C ALA A 207 9.29 -9.03 -38.36
N GLN A 208 8.20 -9.77 -38.15
CA GLN A 208 7.66 -10.69 -39.14
C GLN A 208 7.20 -9.96 -40.43
N GLN A 209 6.48 -8.85 -40.26
CA GLN A 209 6.03 -8.04 -41.42
C GLN A 209 7.22 -7.47 -42.22
N ALA A 210 8.24 -6.95 -41.54
CA ALA A 210 9.45 -6.44 -42.15
C ALA A 210 10.20 -7.56 -42.95
N SER A 211 10.30 -8.76 -42.38
CA SER A 211 10.88 -9.93 -43.05
C SER A 211 10.11 -10.31 -44.32
N LEU A 212 8.77 -10.34 -44.22
CA LEU A 212 7.92 -10.63 -45.40
C LEU A 212 8.05 -9.57 -46.51
N GLN A 213 8.16 -8.29 -46.12
CA GLN A 213 8.40 -7.21 -47.11
C GLN A 213 9.73 -7.37 -47.80
N LEU A 214 10.81 -7.70 -47.07
CA LEU A 214 12.12 -7.93 -47.64
C LEU A 214 12.10 -9.12 -48.64
N GLU A 215 11.47 -10.23 -48.26
CA GLU A 215 11.36 -11.39 -49.16
C GLU A 215 10.55 -11.08 -50.42
N ARG A 216 9.46 -10.30 -50.31
CA ARG A 216 8.69 -9.83 -51.47
C ARG A 216 9.51 -8.93 -52.39
N ALA A 217 10.29 -8.01 -51.82
CA ALA A 217 11.17 -7.13 -52.61
C ALA A 217 12.27 -7.92 -53.36
N LYS A 218 12.90 -8.91 -52.70
CA LYS A 218 13.86 -9.80 -53.33
C LYS A 218 13.23 -10.60 -54.48
N ALA A 219 12.05 -11.17 -54.29
CA ALA A 219 11.31 -11.88 -55.33
C ALA A 219 10.92 -10.95 -56.49
N GLY A 220 10.48 -9.72 -56.19
CA GLY A 220 10.16 -8.71 -57.21
C GLY A 220 11.37 -8.31 -58.06
N LEU A 221 12.53 -8.11 -57.45
CA LEU A 221 13.76 -7.82 -58.20
C LEU A 221 14.18 -8.98 -59.11
N LYS A 222 14.08 -10.22 -58.60
CA LYS A 222 14.35 -11.41 -59.40
C LYS A 222 13.44 -11.46 -60.64
N GLU A 223 12.15 -11.19 -60.48
CA GLU A 223 11.20 -11.15 -61.57
C GLU A 223 11.49 -10.02 -62.57
N ALA A 224 11.75 -8.79 -62.09
CA ALA A 224 12.12 -7.67 -62.94
C ALA A 224 13.38 -7.95 -63.76
N ASN A 225 14.40 -8.58 -63.14
CA ASN A 225 15.61 -8.99 -63.83
C ASN A 225 15.35 -10.10 -64.88
N ASN A 226 14.43 -11.04 -64.58
CA ASN A 226 14.02 -12.03 -65.55
C ASN A 226 13.34 -11.37 -66.78
N GLN A 227 12.47 -10.44 -66.57
CA GLN A 227 11.74 -9.74 -67.61
C GLN A 227 12.69 -8.93 -68.54
N ILE A 228 13.63 -8.17 -67.96
CA ILE A 228 14.62 -7.45 -68.79
C ILE A 228 15.49 -8.38 -69.56
N ASN A 229 15.90 -9.54 -69.01
CA ASN A 229 16.68 -10.55 -69.69
C ASN A 229 15.93 -11.20 -70.89
N ILE A 230 14.63 -11.46 -70.72
CA ILE A 230 13.76 -11.95 -71.78
C ILE A 230 13.76 -10.94 -72.96
N VAL A 231 13.54 -9.64 -72.65
CA VAL A 231 13.55 -8.58 -73.68
C VAL A 231 14.88 -8.43 -74.33
N TRP A 232 16.00 -8.46 -73.58
CA TRP A 232 17.33 -8.40 -74.07
C TRP A 232 17.70 -9.57 -75.03
N ASN A 233 17.28 -10.79 -74.63
CA ASN A 233 17.56 -12.00 -75.42
C ASN A 233 16.70 -12.10 -76.67
N ALA A 234 15.54 -11.48 -76.73
CA ALA A 234 14.69 -11.40 -77.91
C ALA A 234 15.23 -10.43 -79.01
N ALA A 235 16.13 -9.50 -78.61
CA ALA A 235 16.72 -8.58 -79.53
C ALA A 235 17.75 -9.26 -80.46
N SER A 236 17.94 -8.72 -81.71
CA SER A 236 18.94 -9.25 -82.68
C SER A 236 20.37 -9.17 -82.13
N PRO A 237 21.30 -10.04 -82.60
CA PRO A 237 22.69 -10.00 -82.13
C PRO A 237 23.36 -8.65 -82.40
N ASP A 238 23.10 -8.03 -83.55
CA ASP A 238 23.68 -6.72 -83.94
C ASP A 238 23.11 -5.59 -83.01
N PHE A 239 21.83 -5.58 -82.71
CA PHE A 239 21.23 -4.64 -81.78
C PHE A 239 21.83 -4.76 -80.36
N ARG A 240 21.99 -5.98 -79.86
CA ARG A 240 22.66 -6.23 -78.61
C ARG A 240 24.08 -5.75 -78.53
N LYS A 241 24.85 -5.95 -79.66
CA LYS A 241 26.23 -5.50 -79.75
C LYS A 241 26.37 -3.97 -79.69
N VAL A 242 25.47 -3.24 -80.32
CA VAL A 242 25.42 -1.76 -80.28
C VAL A 242 25.08 -1.25 -78.89
N LEU A 243 24.11 -1.84 -78.21
CA LEU A 243 23.63 -1.36 -76.88
C LEU A 243 24.38 -1.94 -75.68
N LEU A 244 25.31 -2.88 -75.87
CA LEU A 244 25.99 -3.57 -74.79
C LEU A 244 26.69 -2.62 -73.78
N ALA A 245 27.39 -1.62 -74.30
CA ALA A 245 28.14 -0.65 -73.50
C ALA A 245 27.17 0.23 -72.68
N GLU A 246 26.10 0.70 -73.31
CA GLU A 246 25.03 1.47 -72.62
C GLU A 246 24.33 0.65 -71.56
N GLN A 247 23.98 -0.59 -71.84
CA GLN A 247 23.33 -1.47 -70.89
C GLN A 247 24.22 -1.75 -69.65
N ARG A 248 25.53 -1.95 -69.85
CA ARG A 248 26.48 -2.11 -68.74
C ARG A 248 26.62 -0.84 -67.87
N THR A 249 26.62 0.31 -68.49
CA THR A 249 26.72 1.61 -67.85
C THR A 249 25.43 1.83 -67.01
N TRP A 250 24.26 1.56 -67.62
CA TRP A 250 22.97 1.68 -66.91
C TRP A 250 22.92 0.75 -65.70
N LEU A 251 23.36 -0.50 -65.74
CA LEU A 251 23.38 -1.42 -64.57
C LEU A 251 24.22 -0.83 -63.46
N LYS A 252 25.40 -0.28 -63.73
CA LYS A 252 26.23 0.36 -62.70
C LYS A 252 25.56 1.59 -62.12
N GLN A 253 24.91 2.40 -62.91
CA GLN A 253 24.21 3.60 -62.50
C GLN A 253 23.01 3.23 -61.61
N ARG A 254 22.19 2.23 -61.95
CA ARG A 254 21.11 1.70 -61.16
C ARG A 254 21.59 1.32 -59.75
N ASP A 255 22.66 0.49 -59.69
CA ASP A 255 23.16 0.00 -58.40
C ASP A 255 23.68 1.13 -57.51
N ILE A 256 24.36 2.13 -58.08
CA ILE A 256 24.88 3.29 -57.34
C ILE A 256 23.71 4.16 -56.86
N GLU A 257 22.76 4.49 -57.73
CA GLU A 257 21.63 5.36 -57.41
C GLU A 257 20.73 4.74 -56.33
N CYS A 258 20.43 3.44 -56.43
CA CYS A 258 19.57 2.76 -55.47
C CYS A 258 20.25 2.55 -54.11
N LYS A 259 21.57 2.33 -54.08
CA LYS A 259 22.34 2.34 -52.80
C LYS A 259 22.32 3.73 -52.17
N LEU A 260 22.53 4.79 -52.96
CA LEU A 260 22.49 6.15 -52.45
C LEU A 260 21.10 6.49 -51.85
N ARG A 261 20.01 6.11 -52.54
CA ARG A 261 18.63 6.30 -52.06
C ARG A 261 18.38 5.59 -50.73
N ALA A 262 18.87 4.35 -50.58
CA ALA A 262 18.76 3.60 -49.35
C ALA A 262 19.56 4.22 -48.19
N THR A 263 20.77 4.75 -48.48
CA THR A 263 21.61 5.39 -47.45
C THR A 263 21.14 6.79 -47.06
N SER A 264 20.40 7.48 -47.93
CA SER A 264 19.78 8.79 -47.63
C SER A 264 18.47 8.70 -46.82
N ALA A 265 17.98 7.50 -46.54
CA ALA A 265 16.86 7.30 -45.63
C ALA A 265 17.20 7.74 -44.20
N SER A 266 16.19 8.04 -43.39
CA SER A 266 16.38 8.56 -42.02
C SER A 266 17.27 7.64 -41.18
N LEU A 267 17.95 8.22 -40.16
CA LEU A 267 18.81 7.46 -39.25
C LEU A 267 18.03 6.40 -38.42
N GLU A 268 16.73 6.57 -38.26
CA GLU A 268 15.84 5.64 -37.57
C GLU A 268 15.40 4.45 -38.44
N THR A 269 15.73 4.45 -39.76
CA THR A 269 15.34 3.39 -40.68
C THR A 269 16.16 2.12 -40.39
N SER A 270 15.48 0.97 -40.20
CA SER A 270 16.15 -0.30 -39.96
C SER A 270 16.96 -0.75 -41.18
N ASP A 271 17.95 -1.63 -40.99
CA ASP A 271 18.74 -2.19 -42.10
C ASP A 271 17.85 -2.97 -43.07
N ASN A 272 16.84 -3.68 -42.63
CA ASN A 272 15.86 -4.36 -43.47
C ASN A 272 15.06 -3.36 -44.35
N ASP A 273 14.60 -2.26 -43.74
CA ASP A 273 13.85 -1.25 -44.48
C ASP A 273 14.73 -0.54 -45.53
N ARG A 274 15.98 -0.25 -45.20
CA ARG A 274 16.96 0.28 -46.15
C ARG A 274 17.16 -0.66 -47.31
N GLU A 275 17.26 -1.96 -47.05
CA GLU A 275 17.41 -2.97 -48.11
C GLU A 275 16.13 -3.06 -48.94
N VAL A 276 14.93 -2.96 -48.35
CA VAL A 276 13.68 -2.89 -49.12
C VAL A 276 13.64 -1.65 -50.01
N ILE A 277 14.06 -0.48 -49.52
CA ILE A 277 14.15 0.77 -50.31
C ILE A 277 15.09 0.59 -51.50
N ARG A 278 16.26 -0.01 -51.26
CA ARG A 278 17.23 -0.32 -52.35
C ARG A 278 16.62 -1.23 -53.41
N LEU A 279 16.05 -2.36 -52.99
CA LEU A 279 15.46 -3.35 -53.89
C LEU A 279 14.29 -2.78 -54.69
N GLN A 280 13.40 -1.99 -54.05
CA GLN A 280 12.30 -1.35 -54.75
C GLN A 280 12.77 -0.36 -55.81
N CYS A 281 13.79 0.44 -55.52
CA CYS A 281 14.41 1.33 -56.49
C CYS A 281 14.96 0.54 -57.68
N GLU A 282 15.68 -0.58 -57.45
CA GLU A 282 16.22 -1.43 -58.51
C GLU A 282 15.10 -2.06 -59.37
N ILE A 283 13.99 -2.46 -58.75
CA ILE A 283 12.79 -2.97 -59.46
C ILE A 283 12.25 -1.91 -60.40
N ASP A 284 11.98 -0.70 -59.85
CA ASP A 284 11.37 0.39 -60.62
C ASP A 284 12.26 0.81 -61.83
N MET A 285 13.56 0.98 -61.60
CA MET A 285 14.52 1.30 -62.65
C MET A 285 14.62 0.19 -63.69
N THR A 286 14.57 -1.09 -63.26
CA THR A 286 14.60 -2.24 -64.16
C THR A 286 13.35 -2.30 -65.04
N HIS A 287 12.17 -2.03 -64.47
CA HIS A 287 10.94 -1.96 -65.25
C HIS A 287 10.98 -0.82 -66.29
N GLN A 288 11.45 0.36 -65.90
CA GLN A 288 11.61 1.51 -66.83
C GLN A 288 12.58 1.16 -67.94
N ARG A 289 13.74 0.56 -67.67
CA ARG A 289 14.71 0.14 -68.68
C ARG A 289 14.15 -0.93 -69.58
N THR A 290 13.38 -1.87 -69.04
CA THR A 290 12.70 -2.91 -69.81
C THR A 290 11.77 -2.30 -70.88
N GLN A 291 10.98 -1.27 -70.48
CA GLN A 291 10.14 -0.56 -71.45
C GLN A 291 10.95 0.22 -72.52
N THR A 292 12.02 0.90 -72.08
CA THR A 292 12.93 1.60 -73.01
C THR A 292 13.51 0.64 -74.03
N LEU A 293 14.03 -0.52 -73.62
CA LEU A 293 14.56 -1.55 -74.52
C LEU A 293 13.52 -2.10 -75.52
N LYS A 294 12.27 -2.36 -75.03
CA LYS A 294 11.15 -2.77 -75.88
C LYS A 294 10.90 -1.75 -76.98
N ASN A 295 10.84 -0.45 -76.66
CA ASN A 295 10.56 0.63 -77.57
C ASN A 295 11.74 0.76 -78.59
N GLN A 296 12.98 0.65 -78.10
CA GLN A 296 14.19 0.70 -79.03
C GLN A 296 14.20 -0.47 -79.97
N ILE A 297 13.86 -1.68 -79.60
CA ILE A 297 13.78 -2.88 -80.45
C ILE A 297 12.68 -2.69 -81.50
N LEU A 298 11.50 -2.21 -81.12
CA LEU A 298 10.38 -1.97 -82.04
C LEU A 298 10.72 -0.91 -83.11
N ASN A 299 11.46 0.13 -82.74
CA ASN A 299 11.85 1.20 -83.64
C ASN A 299 13.05 0.82 -84.59
N ALA A 300 13.76 -0.26 -84.24
CA ALA A 300 14.92 -0.76 -85.05
C ALA A 300 14.54 -1.93 -86.00
N SER A 301 13.28 -2.41 -85.85
CA SER A 301 12.71 -3.48 -86.68
C SER A 301 12.04 -2.88 -87.90
#